data_339832b8d41b4cb4fae305370304269b
#
_entry.id   339832b8d41b4cb4fae305370304269b
#
_cell.length_a   1.000
_cell.length_b   1.000
_cell.length_c   1.000
_cell.angle_alpha   90.00
_cell.angle_beta   90.00
_cell.angle_gamma   90.00
#
_symmetry.space_group_name_H-M   'P 1'
#
loop_
_entity.id
_entity.type
_entity.pdbx_description
1 polymer ?
#
loop_
_entity_poly.entity_id
_entity_poly.type
_entity_poly.pdbx_seq_one_letter_code
_entity_poly.pdbx_strand_id
1 'polypeptide(L)'
;MCPTDQTRPGEHCHARRLNTVESLFGPLALRRNYYTGRDPSGGRAPLDQSLGVVEGCTPGLARLLCRAGALEPFEDASQSLREYGAIDIEGRRIQRLIQKLGPEFGRWNQSQPAPQALPKGTVFYVEADGTGVPVRRQETLGRQGKGEDGQAKTREIKVGVVFTQAPPEEQTPFLQGRLGPAKILPRLRPDQPQPATPPPPPEQEPARPSRVAGSTRYLTSPDPAPEFGHQLRDLARQQGMALAKLVVFLGDGAAWVWELARVCFPFALLILDFFHAAEHVGLLTEILFGKDTPEAKQHREMWVHLLKNQEQGVDQVILLARQAMPQRGKVRRQAQKALAYFENNRDKMRYWEYQARGLFIGSGVVEAGCKSVVGQRLKQSGMFWNLSGAENILNIRCVLENDHFNQFWNKRFPGPEALKAAA
;
A
#
# COMPACT_ATOMS: atom_id res chain seq x y z
N MET A 1 -21.32 40.36 9.33
CA MET A 1 -21.40 40.07 7.86
C MET A 1 -20.16 39.27 7.46
N CYS A 2 -20.30 38.24 6.69
CA CYS A 2 -19.14 37.48 6.18
C CYS A 2 -18.34 38.42 5.24
N PRO A 3 -17.03 38.58 5.39
CA PRO A 3 -16.21 39.51 4.57
C PRO A 3 -16.28 39.23 3.07
N THR A 4 -16.71 38.04 2.67
CA THR A 4 -16.83 37.60 1.27
C THR A 4 -18.26 37.73 0.72
N ASP A 5 -19.20 38.27 1.47
CA ASP A 5 -20.63 38.38 1.12
C ASP A 5 -20.91 39.63 0.26
N GLN A 6 -20.07 39.84 -0.76
CA GLN A 6 -20.21 40.93 -1.74
C GLN A 6 -20.53 40.37 -3.11
N THR A 7 -21.39 41.08 -3.85
CA THR A 7 -21.74 40.76 -5.24
C THR A 7 -20.55 41.04 -6.16
N ARG A 8 -20.17 40.09 -6.99
CA ARG A 8 -19.12 40.25 -8.02
C ARG A 8 -19.74 40.81 -9.31
N PRO A 9 -18.96 41.47 -10.17
CA PRO A 9 -19.48 41.95 -11.46
C PRO A 9 -20.15 40.81 -12.26
N GLY A 10 -21.39 41.03 -12.70
CA GLY A 10 -22.20 40.06 -13.45
C GLY A 10 -22.91 38.98 -12.62
N GLU A 11 -22.83 39.05 -11.29
CA GLU A 11 -23.62 38.18 -10.42
C GLU A 11 -24.96 38.85 -10.02
N HIS A 12 -26.00 38.01 -9.86
CA HIS A 12 -27.26 38.35 -9.27
C HIS A 12 -27.35 37.79 -7.84
N CYS A 13 -27.64 38.64 -6.85
CA CYS A 13 -27.76 38.24 -5.47
C CYS A 13 -29.20 37.89 -5.11
N HIS A 14 -29.42 36.64 -4.70
CA HIS A 14 -30.65 36.17 -4.07
C HIS A 14 -30.50 36.28 -2.54
N ALA A 15 -30.94 37.41 -2.00
CA ALA A 15 -30.76 37.75 -0.58
C ALA A 15 -31.57 36.81 0.35
N ARG A 16 -30.98 36.49 1.50
CA ARG A 16 -31.62 35.77 2.62
C ARG A 16 -32.34 34.47 2.26
N ARG A 17 -31.83 33.72 1.28
CA ARG A 17 -32.38 32.41 0.92
C ARG A 17 -32.23 31.43 2.07
N LEU A 18 -33.32 30.79 2.46
CA LEU A 18 -33.29 29.70 3.42
C LEU A 18 -32.69 28.45 2.74
N ASN A 19 -31.76 27.83 3.39
CA ASN A 19 -31.17 26.54 2.97
C ASN A 19 -31.11 25.59 4.16
N THR A 20 -31.42 24.32 3.94
CA THR A 20 -31.28 23.27 4.94
C THR A 20 -29.94 22.58 4.75
N VAL A 21 -29.15 22.52 5.80
CA VAL A 21 -27.85 21.86 5.85
C VAL A 21 -27.92 20.76 6.88
N GLU A 22 -27.51 19.56 6.51
CA GLU A 22 -27.49 18.41 7.41
C GLU A 22 -26.29 18.49 8.37
N SER A 23 -26.53 18.16 9.62
CA SER A 23 -25.52 18.11 10.68
C SER A 23 -25.55 16.78 11.45
N LEU A 24 -24.62 16.57 12.36
CA LEU A 24 -24.63 15.44 13.29
C LEU A 24 -25.86 15.44 14.22
N PHE A 25 -26.51 16.58 14.39
CA PHE A 25 -27.65 16.79 15.28
C PHE A 25 -28.97 16.98 14.51
N GLY A 26 -28.98 16.64 13.22
CA GLY A 26 -30.13 16.82 12.34
C GLY A 26 -30.01 18.07 11.45
N PRO A 27 -31.11 18.42 10.75
CA PRO A 27 -31.13 19.50 9.79
C PRO A 27 -31.03 20.89 10.47
N LEU A 28 -30.17 21.75 9.91
CA LEU A 28 -29.99 23.13 10.33
C LEU A 28 -30.51 24.07 9.24
N ALA A 29 -31.37 25.00 9.59
CA ALA A 29 -31.87 26.03 8.70
C ALA A 29 -30.91 27.24 8.68
N LEU A 30 -30.24 27.47 7.56
CA LEU A 30 -29.33 28.60 7.35
C LEU A 30 -29.95 29.62 6.42
N ARG A 31 -30.05 30.90 6.88
CA ARG A 31 -30.39 32.05 6.03
C ARG A 31 -29.11 32.66 5.48
N ARG A 32 -28.94 32.60 4.14
CA ARG A 32 -27.73 33.05 3.45
C ARG A 32 -28.03 33.76 2.14
N ASN A 33 -27.10 34.57 1.69
CA ASN A 33 -27.14 35.11 0.34
C ASN A 33 -26.61 34.02 -0.63
N TYR A 34 -27.30 33.91 -1.78
CA TYR A 34 -26.91 33.00 -2.85
C TYR A 34 -26.72 33.83 -4.12
N TYR A 35 -25.58 33.65 -4.76
CA TYR A 35 -25.20 34.44 -5.94
C TYR A 35 -25.23 33.52 -7.15
N THR A 36 -25.90 33.96 -8.21
CA THR A 36 -25.90 33.31 -9.52
C THR A 36 -25.25 34.24 -10.54
N GLY A 37 -24.46 33.72 -11.45
CA GLY A 37 -23.78 34.46 -12.49
C GLY A 37 -23.75 33.69 -13.79
N ARG A 38 -22.95 34.18 -14.76
CA ARG A 38 -22.74 33.52 -16.05
C ARG A 38 -21.80 32.29 -15.96
N ASP A 39 -21.31 31.97 -14.78
CA ASP A 39 -20.40 30.84 -14.58
C ASP A 39 -21.17 29.52 -14.72
N PRO A 40 -20.80 28.64 -15.67
CA PRO A 40 -21.42 27.32 -15.84
C PRO A 40 -21.21 26.39 -14.64
N SER A 41 -20.30 26.70 -13.71
CA SER A 41 -20.09 25.93 -12.47
C SER A 41 -21.22 26.08 -11.43
N GLY A 42 -22.21 26.94 -11.68
CA GLY A 42 -23.34 27.18 -10.79
C GLY A 42 -23.15 28.41 -9.87
N GLY A 43 -24.10 28.59 -8.95
CA GLY A 43 -24.05 29.72 -8.01
C GLY A 43 -23.12 29.46 -6.81
N ARG A 44 -22.78 30.52 -6.08
CA ARG A 44 -22.00 30.48 -4.85
C ARG A 44 -22.81 30.94 -3.64
N ALA A 45 -22.50 30.40 -2.50
CA ALA A 45 -22.98 30.83 -1.20
C ALA A 45 -21.77 31.08 -0.27
N PRO A 46 -21.30 32.32 -0.11
CA PRO A 46 -20.12 32.62 0.68
C PRO A 46 -20.21 32.15 2.14
N LEU A 47 -21.38 32.20 2.73
CA LEU A 47 -21.60 31.68 4.09
C LEU A 47 -21.38 30.16 4.16
N ASP A 48 -21.89 29.38 3.18
CA ASP A 48 -21.66 27.93 3.13
C ASP A 48 -20.16 27.62 3.04
N GLN A 49 -19.42 28.39 2.21
CA GLN A 49 -17.98 28.26 2.06
C GLN A 49 -17.23 28.57 3.37
N SER A 50 -17.62 29.69 4.05
CA SER A 50 -16.99 30.08 5.33
C SER A 50 -17.29 29.11 6.46
N LEU A 51 -18.46 28.47 6.45
CA LEU A 51 -18.85 27.42 7.38
C LEU A 51 -18.33 26.02 7.00
N GLY A 52 -17.67 25.92 5.84
CA GLY A 52 -17.16 24.65 5.34
C GLY A 52 -18.21 23.63 4.93
N VAL A 53 -19.43 24.09 4.58
CA VAL A 53 -20.50 23.23 4.11
C VAL A 53 -20.12 22.60 2.77
N VAL A 54 -20.19 21.27 2.67
CA VAL A 54 -19.90 20.52 1.45
C VAL A 54 -21.05 19.58 1.16
N GLU A 55 -21.57 19.59 -0.06
CA GLU A 55 -22.70 18.75 -0.49
C GLU A 55 -23.90 18.86 0.49
N GLY A 56 -24.13 20.08 1.04
CA GLY A 56 -25.18 20.33 2.01
C GLY A 56 -24.97 19.68 3.38
N CYS A 57 -23.75 19.29 3.72
CA CYS A 57 -23.37 18.73 5.01
C CYS A 57 -22.44 19.68 5.77
N THR A 58 -22.62 19.79 7.09
CA THR A 58 -21.64 20.44 7.96
C THR A 58 -20.32 19.67 7.99
N PRO A 59 -19.18 20.32 8.32
CA PRO A 59 -17.88 19.63 8.38
C PRO A 59 -17.84 18.39 9.25
N GLY A 60 -18.50 18.42 10.43
CA GLY A 60 -18.57 17.28 11.32
C GLY A 60 -19.27 16.06 10.69
N LEU A 61 -20.43 16.30 10.05
CA LEU A 61 -21.15 15.26 9.33
C LEU A 61 -20.34 14.79 8.10
N ALA A 62 -19.80 15.71 7.30
CA ALA A 62 -18.99 15.35 6.12
C ALA A 62 -17.78 14.48 6.50
N ARG A 63 -17.13 14.75 7.63
CA ARG A 63 -16.04 13.93 8.17
C ARG A 63 -16.51 12.50 8.46
N LEU A 64 -17.66 12.35 9.13
CA LEU A 64 -18.22 11.03 9.45
C LEU A 64 -18.60 10.25 8.20
N LEU A 65 -19.28 10.89 7.24
CA LEU A 65 -19.71 10.29 5.98
C LEU A 65 -18.50 9.86 5.12
N CYS A 66 -17.44 10.67 5.04
CA CYS A 66 -16.22 10.29 4.32
C CYS A 66 -15.56 9.07 4.94
N ARG A 67 -15.51 8.98 6.28
CA ARG A 67 -14.94 7.83 6.96
C ARG A 67 -15.79 6.57 6.71
N ALA A 68 -17.10 6.65 6.92
CA ALA A 68 -18.00 5.53 6.73
C ALA A 68 -17.95 4.99 5.28
N GLY A 69 -18.12 5.86 4.27
CA GLY A 69 -18.12 5.45 2.87
C GLY A 69 -16.75 5.01 2.33
N ALA A 70 -15.64 5.39 2.99
CA ALA A 70 -14.32 4.86 2.69
C ALA A 70 -14.09 3.46 3.28
N LEU A 71 -14.80 3.08 4.32
CA LEU A 71 -14.67 1.79 5.00
C LEU A 71 -15.69 0.76 4.50
N GLU A 72 -16.91 1.19 4.21
CA GLU A 72 -18.05 0.34 3.87
C GLU A 72 -18.63 0.68 2.49
N PRO A 73 -19.35 -0.25 1.83
CA PRO A 73 -20.24 0.07 0.71
C PRO A 73 -21.18 1.23 1.06
N PHE A 74 -21.54 2.06 0.10
CA PHE A 74 -22.29 3.29 0.40
C PHE A 74 -23.64 3.04 1.04
N GLU A 75 -24.35 1.99 0.63
CA GLU A 75 -25.64 1.61 1.22
C GLU A 75 -25.45 1.02 2.62
N ASP A 76 -24.43 0.20 2.84
CA ASP A 76 -24.10 -0.34 4.16
C ASP A 76 -23.68 0.77 5.12
N ALA A 77 -22.87 1.72 4.64
CA ALA A 77 -22.51 2.92 5.40
C ALA A 77 -23.73 3.77 5.77
N SER A 78 -24.71 3.91 4.85
CA SER A 78 -25.99 4.58 5.11
C SER A 78 -26.77 3.84 6.22
N GLN A 79 -26.84 2.52 6.15
CA GLN A 79 -27.53 1.70 7.15
C GLN A 79 -26.80 1.77 8.51
N SER A 80 -25.48 1.61 8.55
CA SER A 80 -24.67 1.73 9.78
C SER A 80 -24.86 3.09 10.46
N LEU A 81 -24.89 4.17 9.68
CA LEU A 81 -25.11 5.53 10.20
C LEU A 81 -26.52 5.71 10.79
N ARG A 82 -27.53 5.10 10.17
CA ARG A 82 -28.90 5.11 10.69
C ARG A 82 -29.05 4.32 11.98
N GLU A 83 -28.45 3.10 12.02
CA GLU A 83 -28.57 2.20 13.17
C GLU A 83 -27.78 2.69 14.40
N TYR A 84 -26.53 3.14 14.18
CA TYR A 84 -25.63 3.52 15.29
C TYR A 84 -25.69 4.98 15.67
N GLY A 85 -26.07 5.84 14.72
CA GLY A 85 -25.99 7.31 14.91
C GLY A 85 -27.30 8.05 14.74
N ALA A 86 -28.40 7.36 14.41
CA ALA A 86 -29.69 7.96 14.03
C ALA A 86 -29.56 9.04 12.92
N ILE A 87 -28.56 8.86 12.03
CA ILE A 87 -28.27 9.77 10.91
C ILE A 87 -28.83 9.16 9.64
N ASP A 88 -29.92 9.73 9.12
CA ASP A 88 -30.58 9.26 7.92
C ASP A 88 -30.06 9.96 6.67
N ILE A 89 -29.08 9.36 6.03
CA ILE A 89 -28.39 9.87 4.83
C ILE A 89 -28.32 8.77 3.77
N GLU A 90 -28.78 9.03 2.57
CA GLU A 90 -28.73 8.09 1.44
C GLU A 90 -27.28 7.79 1.01
N GLY A 91 -26.99 6.54 0.61
CA GLY A 91 -25.69 6.11 0.11
C GLY A 91 -25.19 6.94 -1.07
N ARG A 92 -26.08 7.39 -1.95
CA ARG A 92 -25.75 8.30 -3.07
C ARG A 92 -25.18 9.64 -2.60
N ARG A 93 -25.63 10.15 -1.47
CA ARG A 93 -25.11 11.41 -0.91
C ARG A 93 -23.69 11.22 -0.36
N ILE A 94 -23.45 10.08 0.29
CA ILE A 94 -22.11 9.68 0.72
C ILE A 94 -21.17 9.60 -0.49
N GLN A 95 -21.62 8.95 -1.57
CA GLN A 95 -20.86 8.85 -2.81
C GLN A 95 -20.50 10.22 -3.39
N ARG A 96 -21.46 11.15 -3.54
CA ARG A 96 -21.20 12.50 -4.06
C ARG A 96 -20.20 13.26 -3.21
N LEU A 97 -20.32 13.15 -1.89
CA LEU A 97 -19.38 13.78 -0.95
C LEU A 97 -17.95 13.25 -1.15
N ILE A 98 -17.77 11.94 -1.27
CA ILE A 98 -16.49 11.31 -1.55
C ILE A 98 -15.92 11.74 -2.90
N GLN A 99 -16.76 11.81 -3.94
CA GLN A 99 -16.34 12.32 -5.25
C GLN A 99 -15.86 13.79 -5.18
N LYS A 100 -16.49 14.59 -4.34
CA LYS A 100 -16.11 16.00 -4.14
C LYS A 100 -14.82 16.16 -3.35
N LEU A 101 -14.64 15.39 -2.29
CA LEU A 101 -13.52 15.54 -1.34
C LEU A 101 -12.32 14.63 -1.65
N GLY A 102 -12.53 13.51 -2.36
CA GLY A 102 -11.45 12.57 -2.68
C GLY A 102 -10.22 13.21 -3.32
N PRO A 103 -10.36 14.11 -4.31
CA PRO A 103 -9.22 14.82 -4.88
C PRO A 103 -8.49 15.73 -3.88
N GLU A 104 -9.20 16.30 -2.90
CA GLU A 104 -8.57 17.12 -1.85
C GLU A 104 -7.72 16.25 -0.92
N PHE A 105 -8.22 15.07 -0.55
CA PHE A 105 -7.45 14.09 0.23
C PHE A 105 -6.17 13.67 -0.49
N GLY A 106 -6.26 13.41 -1.81
CA GLY A 106 -5.10 13.06 -2.63
C GLY A 106 -4.03 14.15 -2.62
N ARG A 107 -4.42 15.38 -2.94
CA ARG A 107 -3.51 16.55 -2.91
C ARG A 107 -2.92 16.77 -1.53
N TRP A 108 -3.73 16.66 -0.49
CA TRP A 108 -3.27 16.85 0.88
C TRP A 108 -2.23 15.77 1.28
N ASN A 109 -2.48 14.51 0.93
CA ASN A 109 -1.54 13.42 1.20
C ASN A 109 -0.17 13.65 0.52
N GLN A 110 -0.17 14.24 -0.67
CA GLN A 110 1.02 14.57 -1.45
C GLN A 110 1.70 15.88 -1.01
N SER A 111 1.09 16.69 -0.15
CA SER A 111 1.59 18.01 0.25
C SER A 111 2.11 18.07 1.70
N GLN A 112 2.35 16.91 2.34
CA GLN A 112 2.83 16.89 3.71
C GLN A 112 4.28 17.39 3.79
N PRO A 113 4.64 18.18 4.82
CA PRO A 113 6.00 18.67 5.00
C PRO A 113 6.95 17.52 5.31
N ALA A 114 8.16 17.59 4.75
CA ALA A 114 9.21 16.62 5.06
C ALA A 114 9.67 16.77 6.52
N PRO A 115 10.07 15.69 7.20
CA PRO A 115 10.69 15.76 8.51
C PRO A 115 12.02 16.53 8.43
N GLN A 116 12.34 17.30 9.45
CA GLN A 116 13.60 18.07 9.50
C GLN A 116 14.81 17.17 9.78
N ALA A 117 14.61 16.04 10.46
CA ALA A 117 15.66 15.06 10.78
C ALA A 117 15.06 13.65 10.87
N LEU A 118 15.88 12.65 10.62
CA LEU A 118 15.63 11.26 10.96
C LEU A 118 16.66 10.79 11.98
N PRO A 119 16.37 9.79 12.83
CA PRO A 119 17.35 9.19 13.71
C PRO A 119 18.60 8.75 12.94
N LYS A 120 19.79 8.94 13.53
CA LYS A 120 21.04 8.54 12.89
C LYS A 120 21.05 7.02 12.67
N GLY A 121 21.40 6.62 11.45
CA GLY A 121 21.41 5.18 11.10
C GLY A 121 20.10 4.65 10.53
N THR A 122 19.04 5.47 10.44
CA THR A 122 17.76 5.07 9.84
C THR A 122 17.93 4.46 8.46
N VAL A 123 17.25 3.31 8.25
CA VAL A 123 17.06 2.70 6.92
C VAL A 123 15.67 3.08 6.40
N PHE A 124 15.62 3.55 5.18
CA PHE A 124 14.39 3.97 4.51
C PHE A 124 13.99 2.93 3.46
N TYR A 125 12.76 2.46 3.54
CA TYR A 125 12.22 1.46 2.62
C TYR A 125 11.23 2.08 1.66
N VAL A 126 11.27 1.59 0.44
CA VAL A 126 10.29 1.85 -0.61
C VAL A 126 9.83 0.50 -1.14
N GLU A 127 8.54 0.29 -1.24
CA GLU A 127 7.96 -0.91 -1.85
C GLU A 127 6.89 -0.50 -2.86
N ALA A 128 6.74 -1.29 -3.92
CA ALA A 128 5.73 -1.08 -4.95
C ALA A 128 5.17 -2.41 -5.42
N ASP A 129 3.85 -2.44 -5.61
CA ASP A 129 3.11 -3.61 -6.12
C ASP A 129 1.88 -3.13 -6.91
N GLY A 130 1.28 -4.03 -7.69
CA GLY A 130 0.09 -3.78 -8.48
C GLY A 130 -1.05 -4.73 -8.13
N THR A 131 -2.26 -4.21 -7.99
CA THR A 131 -3.42 -5.04 -7.69
C THR A 131 -4.60 -4.72 -8.59
N GLY A 132 -5.24 -5.77 -9.16
CA GLY A 132 -6.40 -5.61 -10.04
C GLY A 132 -7.66 -5.22 -9.26
N VAL A 133 -8.39 -4.19 -9.72
CA VAL A 133 -9.68 -3.77 -9.17
C VAL A 133 -10.76 -4.00 -10.21
N PRO A 134 -11.93 -4.60 -9.87
CA PRO A 134 -13.03 -4.77 -10.77
C PRO A 134 -13.54 -3.41 -11.24
N VAL A 135 -13.69 -3.24 -12.55
CA VAL A 135 -14.15 -1.98 -13.14
C VAL A 135 -15.30 -2.18 -14.10
N ARG A 136 -16.03 -1.12 -14.38
CA ARG A 136 -17.10 -1.12 -15.37
C ARG A 136 -16.53 -1.42 -16.76
N ARG A 137 -17.33 -2.08 -17.62
CA ARG A 137 -16.90 -2.49 -18.96
C ARG A 137 -16.31 -1.34 -19.80
N GLN A 138 -16.80 -0.13 -19.61
CA GLN A 138 -16.29 1.06 -20.31
C GLN A 138 -14.81 1.35 -20.02
N GLU A 139 -14.36 1.03 -18.81
CA GLU A 139 -12.97 1.26 -18.36
C GLU A 139 -11.96 0.22 -18.92
N THR A 140 -12.48 -0.84 -19.54
CA THR A 140 -11.66 -1.92 -20.11
C THR A 140 -11.82 -2.09 -21.61
N LEU A 141 -12.56 -1.21 -22.28
CA LEU A 141 -12.74 -1.27 -23.74
C LEU A 141 -11.39 -1.32 -24.47
N GLY A 142 -11.25 -2.27 -25.41
CA GLY A 142 -10.02 -2.45 -26.20
C GLY A 142 -8.84 -3.08 -25.43
N ARG A 143 -9.01 -3.53 -24.18
CA ARG A 143 -7.98 -4.17 -23.39
C ARG A 143 -8.14 -5.68 -23.37
N GLN A 144 -7.01 -6.38 -23.51
CA GLN A 144 -6.97 -7.84 -23.37
C GLN A 144 -6.94 -8.24 -21.90
N GLY A 145 -7.69 -9.29 -21.54
CA GLY A 145 -7.74 -9.91 -20.23
C GLY A 145 -7.12 -11.32 -20.23
N LYS A 146 -6.93 -11.84 -19.02
CA LYS A 146 -6.39 -13.20 -18.80
C LYS A 146 -7.49 -14.28 -18.79
N GLY A 147 -8.77 -13.92 -18.86
CA GLY A 147 -9.88 -14.87 -18.85
C GLY A 147 -10.08 -15.56 -20.20
N GLU A 148 -10.83 -16.67 -20.21
CA GLU A 148 -11.15 -17.45 -21.43
C GLU A 148 -11.84 -16.61 -22.51
N ASP A 149 -12.61 -15.59 -22.11
CA ASP A 149 -13.26 -14.64 -23.01
C ASP A 149 -12.32 -13.56 -23.57
N GLY A 150 -11.03 -13.57 -23.18
CA GLY A 150 -10.02 -12.61 -23.61
C GLY A 150 -10.30 -11.17 -23.22
N GLN A 151 -11.36 -10.87 -22.45
CA GLN A 151 -11.74 -9.52 -22.07
C GLN A 151 -11.18 -9.14 -20.69
N ALA A 152 -10.64 -7.93 -20.57
CA ALA A 152 -10.23 -7.40 -19.28
C ALA A 152 -11.46 -7.04 -18.43
N LYS A 153 -11.47 -7.50 -17.17
CA LYS A 153 -12.54 -7.21 -16.17
C LYS A 153 -12.03 -6.34 -15.04
N THR A 154 -10.73 -6.11 -15.00
CA THR A 154 -10.05 -5.34 -13.95
C THR A 154 -9.13 -4.29 -14.55
N ARG A 155 -8.87 -3.24 -13.78
CA ARG A 155 -7.77 -2.30 -14.00
C ARG A 155 -6.79 -2.41 -12.84
N GLU A 156 -5.51 -2.34 -13.16
CA GLU A 156 -4.47 -2.32 -12.16
C GLU A 156 -4.45 -0.98 -11.43
N ILE A 157 -4.46 -1.05 -10.11
CA ILE A 157 -4.11 0.05 -9.21
C ILE A 157 -2.73 -0.27 -8.65
N LYS A 158 -1.81 0.65 -8.81
CA LYS A 158 -0.49 0.56 -8.22
C LYS A 158 -0.54 1.04 -6.78
N VAL A 159 0.13 0.31 -5.91
CA VAL A 159 0.26 0.61 -4.49
C VAL A 159 1.73 0.83 -4.21
N GLY A 160 2.05 1.98 -3.67
CA GLY A 160 3.37 2.30 -3.17
C GLY A 160 3.32 2.48 -1.66
N VAL A 161 4.38 2.09 -0.99
CA VAL A 161 4.53 2.34 0.43
C VAL A 161 5.96 2.75 0.74
N VAL A 162 6.10 3.66 1.67
CA VAL A 162 7.37 4.03 2.26
C VAL A 162 7.30 3.91 3.78
N PHE A 163 8.39 3.50 4.39
CA PHE A 163 8.51 3.43 5.85
C PHE A 163 9.98 3.48 6.28
N THR A 164 10.21 3.68 7.58
CA THR A 164 11.56 3.66 8.16
C THR A 164 11.72 2.51 9.13
N GLN A 165 12.95 2.03 9.23
CA GLN A 165 13.41 1.06 10.21
C GLN A 165 14.37 1.75 11.17
N ALA A 166 14.19 1.51 12.47
CA ALA A 166 15.12 1.96 13.49
C ALA A 166 16.51 1.30 13.31
N PRO A 167 17.57 1.96 13.76
CA PRO A 167 18.89 1.33 13.81
C PRO A 167 18.84 -0.01 14.56
N PRO A 168 19.66 -1.01 14.18
CA PRO A 168 19.67 -2.32 14.83
C PRO A 168 19.88 -2.27 16.35
N GLU A 169 20.61 -1.30 16.82
CA GLU A 169 20.92 -1.08 18.25
C GLU A 169 19.70 -0.66 19.09
N GLU A 170 18.68 -0.09 18.43
CA GLU A 170 17.42 0.35 19.07
C GLU A 170 16.31 -0.70 18.94
N GLN A 171 16.59 -1.83 18.27
CA GLN A 171 15.59 -2.86 18.05
C GLN A 171 15.47 -3.76 19.27
N THR A 172 14.27 -3.91 19.80
CA THR A 172 13.97 -4.84 20.88
C THR A 172 14.26 -6.27 20.43
N PRO A 173 14.99 -7.08 21.24
CA PRO A 173 15.19 -8.49 20.92
C PRO A 173 13.82 -9.18 20.76
N PHE A 174 13.62 -9.81 19.63
CA PHE A 174 12.38 -10.56 19.40
C PHE A 174 12.42 -11.84 20.23
N LEU A 175 11.46 -11.99 21.16
CA LEU A 175 11.21 -13.25 21.83
C LEU A 175 10.78 -14.29 20.80
N GLN A 176 11.64 -15.26 20.54
CA GLN A 176 11.50 -16.29 19.52
C GLN A 176 10.23 -17.13 19.75
N GLY A 177 9.24 -16.97 18.87
CA GLY A 177 8.25 -18.00 18.59
C GLY A 177 8.89 -19.05 17.67
N ARG A 178 9.11 -20.24 18.20
CA ARG A 178 9.75 -21.41 17.62
C ARG A 178 9.39 -21.69 16.15
N LEU A 179 10.33 -21.46 15.26
CA LEU A 179 10.58 -22.34 14.13
C LEU A 179 12.01 -22.83 14.31
N GLY A 180 12.16 -23.93 15.02
CA GLY A 180 13.44 -24.59 15.15
C GLY A 180 13.96 -25.04 13.79
N PRO A 181 15.28 -25.16 13.59
CA PRO A 181 15.85 -25.70 12.39
C PRO A 181 15.26 -27.10 12.15
N ALA A 182 14.87 -27.37 10.89
CA ALA A 182 14.48 -28.72 10.50
C ALA A 182 15.63 -29.65 10.91
N LYS A 183 15.39 -30.50 11.91
CA LYS A 183 16.35 -31.49 12.31
C LYS A 183 16.53 -32.44 11.13
N ILE A 184 17.64 -32.33 10.43
CA ILE A 184 18.15 -33.43 9.60
C ILE A 184 18.50 -34.52 10.60
N LEU A 185 17.62 -35.52 10.71
CA LEU A 185 17.90 -36.70 11.51
C LEU A 185 19.08 -37.44 10.83
N PRO A 186 20.23 -37.56 11.51
CA PRO A 186 21.27 -38.45 11.06
C PRO A 186 20.68 -39.87 11.08
N ARG A 187 20.93 -40.69 10.05
CA ARG A 187 20.65 -42.15 10.07
C ARG A 187 21.33 -42.68 11.33
N LEU A 188 20.56 -43.01 12.33
CA LEU A 188 21.01 -43.70 13.51
C LEU A 188 21.53 -45.08 13.10
N ARG A 189 22.85 -45.30 13.24
CA ARG A 189 23.37 -46.63 13.41
C ARG A 189 23.21 -46.95 14.91
N PRO A 190 22.58 -48.08 15.27
CA PRO A 190 22.57 -48.53 16.64
C PRO A 190 24.00 -48.93 17.03
N ASP A 191 24.41 -48.64 18.23
CA ASP A 191 25.65 -49.00 18.91
C ASP A 191 26.85 -48.05 18.77
N GLN A 192 26.72 -46.85 19.36
CA GLN A 192 27.91 -46.22 20.03
C GLN A 192 27.43 -45.17 21.04
N PRO A 193 27.88 -45.19 22.31
CA PRO A 193 27.62 -44.16 23.28
C PRO A 193 28.48 -42.92 22.95
N GLN A 194 27.77 -41.81 22.66
CA GLN A 194 28.45 -40.53 22.47
C GLN A 194 28.77 -39.87 23.82
N PRO A 195 29.95 -39.27 23.99
CA PRO A 195 30.25 -38.41 25.13
C PRO A 195 29.41 -37.14 25.04
N ALA A 196 28.79 -36.75 26.15
CA ALA A 196 28.02 -35.54 26.28
C ALA A 196 28.89 -34.30 26.10
N THR A 197 28.91 -33.74 24.90
CA THR A 197 29.45 -32.37 24.72
C THR A 197 28.30 -31.40 25.09
N PRO A 198 28.58 -30.42 25.99
CA PRO A 198 27.54 -29.40 26.27
C PRO A 198 27.20 -28.70 24.97
N PRO A 199 25.88 -28.37 24.75
CA PRO A 199 25.47 -27.66 23.56
C PRO A 199 26.24 -26.32 23.54
N PRO A 200 26.69 -25.87 22.35
CA PRO A 200 27.26 -24.55 22.19
C PRO A 200 26.24 -23.51 22.67
N PRO A 201 26.66 -22.39 23.27
CA PRO A 201 25.76 -21.32 23.66
C PRO A 201 24.92 -20.92 22.44
N PRO A 202 23.63 -20.60 22.59
CA PRO A 202 22.80 -20.25 21.47
C PRO A 202 23.44 -19.07 20.75
N GLU A 203 23.78 -19.27 19.47
CA GLU A 203 24.14 -18.15 18.60
C GLU A 203 23.00 -17.15 18.69
N GLN A 204 23.29 -15.92 19.08
CA GLN A 204 22.31 -14.86 19.14
C GLN A 204 21.82 -14.64 17.71
N GLU A 205 20.60 -15.11 17.41
CA GLU A 205 19.97 -14.78 16.15
C GLU A 205 19.91 -13.26 16.01
N PRO A 206 20.30 -12.70 14.86
CA PRO A 206 20.22 -11.26 14.65
C PRO A 206 18.81 -10.76 14.93
N ALA A 207 18.68 -9.64 15.63
CA ALA A 207 17.39 -9.04 15.95
C ALA A 207 16.59 -8.84 14.67
N ARG A 208 15.31 -9.27 14.67
CA ARG A 208 14.46 -9.10 13.49
C ARG A 208 14.23 -7.62 13.24
N PRO A 209 14.29 -7.16 11.97
CA PRO A 209 14.02 -5.77 11.65
C PRO A 209 12.61 -5.37 12.08
N SER A 210 12.47 -4.18 12.66
CA SER A 210 11.19 -3.61 13.07
C SER A 210 10.98 -2.25 12.42
N ARG A 211 9.74 -1.98 12.00
CA ARG A 211 9.35 -0.68 11.47
C ARG A 211 9.19 0.33 12.60
N VAL A 212 9.60 1.57 12.36
CA VAL A 212 9.26 2.68 13.25
C VAL A 212 7.76 2.90 13.24
N ALA A 213 7.14 2.91 14.42
CA ALA A 213 5.70 3.15 14.54
C ALA A 213 5.32 4.49 13.90
N GLY A 214 4.22 4.52 13.15
CA GLY A 214 3.73 5.73 12.49
C GLY A 214 4.57 6.23 11.30
N SER A 215 5.62 5.49 10.86
CA SER A 215 6.44 5.88 9.70
C SER A 215 5.88 5.41 8.36
N THR A 216 4.92 4.48 8.36
CA THR A 216 4.37 3.90 7.13
C THR A 216 3.45 4.90 6.43
N ARG A 217 3.67 5.08 5.11
CA ARG A 217 2.85 5.95 4.25
C ARG A 217 2.54 5.25 2.95
N TYR A 218 1.24 5.13 2.67
CA TYR A 218 0.72 4.54 1.45
C TYR A 218 0.36 5.60 0.41
N LEU A 219 0.56 5.23 -0.83
CA LEU A 219 0.12 5.92 -2.03
C LEU A 219 -0.52 4.92 -2.98
N THR A 220 -1.60 5.28 -3.64
CA THR A 220 -2.22 4.48 -4.70
C THR A 220 -2.39 5.31 -5.95
N SER A 221 -2.27 4.71 -7.13
CA SER A 221 -2.51 5.38 -8.41
C SER A 221 -3.02 4.41 -9.47
N PRO A 222 -3.98 4.82 -10.31
CA PRO A 222 -4.35 4.13 -11.54
C PRO A 222 -3.41 4.43 -12.71
N ASP A 223 -2.48 5.36 -12.54
CA ASP A 223 -1.60 5.87 -13.60
C ASP A 223 -0.62 4.81 -14.09
N PRO A 224 -0.03 5.00 -15.29
CA PRO A 224 1.08 4.20 -15.76
C PRO A 224 2.28 4.19 -14.80
N ALA A 225 3.16 3.19 -14.94
CA ALA A 225 4.29 3.01 -14.01
C ALA A 225 5.25 4.22 -13.92
N PRO A 226 5.56 4.95 -15.01
CA PRO A 226 6.43 6.12 -14.92
C PRO A 226 5.85 7.24 -14.04
N GLU A 227 4.58 7.59 -14.26
CA GLU A 227 3.88 8.63 -13.50
C GLU A 227 3.74 8.24 -12.02
N PHE A 228 3.33 6.99 -11.77
CA PHE A 228 3.28 6.44 -10.43
C PHE A 228 4.67 6.46 -9.75
N GLY A 229 5.74 6.15 -10.48
CA GLY A 229 7.11 6.19 -9.98
C GLY A 229 7.52 7.59 -9.51
N HIS A 230 7.12 8.63 -10.26
CA HIS A 230 7.36 10.02 -9.84
C HIS A 230 6.57 10.37 -8.58
N GLN A 231 5.30 10.00 -8.50
CA GLN A 231 4.47 10.20 -7.29
C GLN A 231 5.07 9.49 -6.07
N LEU A 232 5.53 8.24 -6.23
CA LEU A 232 6.15 7.48 -5.15
C LEU A 232 7.49 8.08 -4.70
N ARG A 233 8.29 8.58 -5.63
CA ARG A 233 9.54 9.29 -5.32
C ARG A 233 9.26 10.59 -4.55
N ASP A 234 8.24 11.33 -4.94
CA ASP A 234 7.87 12.57 -4.26
C ASP A 234 7.36 12.28 -2.85
N LEU A 235 6.55 11.22 -2.66
CA LEU A 235 6.19 10.73 -1.33
C LEU A 235 7.42 10.36 -0.50
N ALA A 236 8.37 9.61 -1.07
CA ALA A 236 9.59 9.21 -0.38
C ALA A 236 10.43 10.44 0.05
N ARG A 237 10.54 11.45 -0.81
CA ARG A 237 11.22 12.73 -0.48
C ARG A 237 10.52 13.46 0.66
N GLN A 238 9.20 13.55 0.63
CA GLN A 238 8.40 14.15 1.68
C GLN A 238 8.55 13.42 3.03
N GLN A 239 8.81 12.12 3.00
CA GLN A 239 9.04 11.32 4.21
C GLN A 239 10.51 11.28 4.65
N GLY A 240 11.37 12.10 4.07
CA GLY A 240 12.76 12.28 4.53
C GLY A 240 13.74 11.27 3.95
N MET A 241 13.45 10.65 2.80
CA MET A 241 14.35 9.70 2.15
C MET A 241 15.79 10.22 2.01
N ALA A 242 15.96 11.52 1.71
CA ALA A 242 17.26 12.14 1.55
C ALA A 242 18.09 12.22 2.86
N LEU A 243 17.46 12.05 4.02
CA LEU A 243 18.08 12.07 5.34
C LEU A 243 18.46 10.67 5.83
N ALA A 244 18.05 9.62 5.13
CA ALA A 244 18.31 8.25 5.54
C ALA A 244 19.76 7.82 5.23
N LYS A 245 20.33 6.97 6.08
CA LYS A 245 21.67 6.38 5.87
C LYS A 245 21.68 5.41 4.68
N LEU A 246 20.58 4.69 4.49
CA LEU A 246 20.41 3.69 3.44
C LEU A 246 18.98 3.74 2.94
N VAL A 247 18.82 3.69 1.62
CA VAL A 247 17.51 3.48 0.98
C VAL A 247 17.47 2.07 0.42
N VAL A 248 16.42 1.32 0.75
CA VAL A 248 16.16 -0.02 0.25
C VAL A 248 14.90 0.02 -0.59
N PHE A 249 14.95 -0.56 -1.78
CA PHE A 249 13.77 -0.79 -2.62
C PHE A 249 13.47 -2.29 -2.67
N LEU A 250 12.31 -2.68 -2.15
CA LEU A 250 11.80 -4.05 -2.12
C LEU A 250 10.72 -4.25 -3.19
N GLY A 251 10.81 -5.33 -3.98
CA GLY A 251 9.84 -5.64 -5.02
C GLY A 251 9.71 -7.13 -5.31
N ASP A 252 8.60 -7.50 -5.96
CA ASP A 252 8.22 -8.88 -6.28
C ASP A 252 8.93 -9.49 -7.50
N GLY A 253 9.70 -8.69 -8.23
CA GLY A 253 10.40 -9.15 -9.44
C GLY A 253 9.72 -8.75 -10.75
N ALA A 254 8.58 -8.09 -10.73
CA ALA A 254 7.93 -7.60 -11.93
C ALA A 254 8.80 -6.58 -12.66
N ALA A 255 8.86 -6.68 -13.99
CA ALA A 255 9.75 -5.84 -14.81
C ALA A 255 9.51 -4.34 -14.61
N TRP A 256 8.24 -3.93 -14.51
CA TRP A 256 7.89 -2.52 -14.30
C TRP A 256 8.34 -1.99 -12.93
N VAL A 257 8.37 -2.84 -11.89
CA VAL A 257 8.83 -2.50 -10.54
C VAL A 257 10.33 -2.18 -10.57
N TRP A 258 11.13 -3.01 -11.26
CA TRP A 258 12.57 -2.77 -11.38
C TRP A 258 12.90 -1.58 -12.28
N GLU A 259 12.14 -1.36 -13.35
CA GLU A 259 12.31 -0.17 -14.19
C GLU A 259 11.99 1.11 -13.41
N LEU A 260 10.92 1.11 -12.62
CA LEU A 260 10.59 2.21 -11.72
C LEU A 260 11.71 2.44 -10.69
N ALA A 261 12.22 1.37 -10.06
CA ALA A 261 13.31 1.48 -9.10
C ALA A 261 14.57 2.07 -9.73
N ARG A 262 14.95 1.60 -10.92
CA ARG A 262 16.12 2.10 -11.66
C ARG A 262 16.02 3.59 -12.01
N VAL A 263 14.83 4.05 -12.41
CA VAL A 263 14.62 5.44 -12.86
C VAL A 263 14.42 6.39 -11.67
N CYS A 264 13.61 5.99 -10.70
CA CYS A 264 13.18 6.89 -9.63
C CYS A 264 14.06 6.77 -8.36
N PHE A 265 14.74 5.64 -8.15
CA PHE A 265 15.55 5.33 -6.96
C PHE A 265 16.90 4.70 -7.33
N PRO A 266 17.70 5.30 -8.23
CA PRO A 266 18.93 4.67 -8.78
C PRO A 266 20.01 4.39 -7.74
N PHE A 267 19.92 4.99 -6.57
CA PHE A 267 20.86 4.82 -5.45
C PHE A 267 20.36 3.82 -4.39
N ALA A 268 19.17 3.25 -4.56
CA ALA A 268 18.61 2.31 -3.61
C ALA A 268 19.26 0.93 -3.72
N LEU A 269 19.44 0.27 -2.59
CA LEU A 269 19.71 -1.16 -2.55
C LEU A 269 18.46 -1.91 -2.98
N LEU A 270 18.56 -2.67 -4.07
CA LEU A 270 17.45 -3.44 -4.59
C LEU A 270 17.40 -4.82 -3.91
N ILE A 271 16.28 -5.18 -3.34
CA ILE A 271 16.03 -6.49 -2.73
C ILE A 271 14.80 -7.11 -3.40
N LEU A 272 14.94 -8.31 -3.94
CA LEU A 272 13.82 -9.10 -4.41
C LEU A 272 13.10 -9.71 -3.20
N ASP A 273 11.78 -9.67 -3.19
CA ASP A 273 10.98 -10.31 -2.15
C ASP A 273 11.35 -11.80 -2.01
N PHE A 274 11.71 -12.19 -0.78
CA PHE A 274 12.12 -13.55 -0.49
C PHE A 274 10.98 -14.57 -0.69
N PHE A 275 9.74 -14.21 -0.37
CA PHE A 275 8.62 -15.13 -0.49
C PHE A 275 8.30 -15.41 -1.95
N HIS A 276 8.35 -14.40 -2.82
CA HIS A 276 8.25 -14.57 -4.26
C HIS A 276 9.41 -15.41 -4.83
N ALA A 277 10.63 -15.18 -4.36
CA ALA A 277 11.76 -16.02 -4.73
C ALA A 277 11.55 -17.49 -4.32
N ALA A 278 11.02 -17.74 -3.11
CA ALA A 278 10.71 -19.08 -2.63
C ALA A 278 9.58 -19.77 -3.42
N GLU A 279 8.59 -19.03 -3.90
CA GLU A 279 7.57 -19.53 -4.83
C GLU A 279 8.19 -19.98 -6.16
N HIS A 280 9.11 -19.18 -6.70
CA HIS A 280 9.86 -19.53 -7.91
C HIS A 280 10.78 -20.74 -7.72
N VAL A 281 11.36 -20.92 -6.51
CA VAL A 281 12.05 -22.20 -6.17
C VAL A 281 11.08 -23.36 -6.23
N GLY A 282 9.87 -23.22 -5.66
CA GLY A 282 8.83 -24.23 -5.72
C GLY A 282 8.48 -24.61 -7.17
N LEU A 283 8.22 -23.63 -8.01
CA LEU A 283 7.94 -23.86 -9.43
C LEU A 283 9.09 -24.58 -10.15
N LEU A 284 10.33 -24.18 -9.90
CA LEU A 284 11.51 -24.78 -10.52
C LEU A 284 11.70 -26.24 -10.08
N THR A 285 11.50 -26.55 -8.79
CA THR A 285 11.60 -27.93 -8.28
C THR A 285 10.46 -28.81 -8.80
N GLU A 286 9.25 -28.31 -8.93
CA GLU A 286 8.14 -29.05 -9.57
C GLU A 286 8.41 -29.36 -11.04
N ILE A 287 9.01 -28.44 -11.78
CA ILE A 287 9.40 -28.66 -13.18
C ILE A 287 10.47 -29.75 -13.28
N LEU A 288 11.46 -29.78 -12.38
CA LEU A 288 12.59 -30.67 -12.43
C LEU A 288 12.27 -32.07 -11.90
N PHE A 289 11.53 -32.16 -10.79
CA PHE A 289 11.32 -33.41 -10.05
C PHE A 289 9.86 -33.90 -10.09
N GLY A 290 8.98 -33.18 -10.77
CA GLY A 290 7.57 -33.51 -10.91
C GLY A 290 6.66 -32.78 -9.95
N LYS A 291 5.48 -32.40 -10.46
CA LYS A 291 4.49 -31.67 -9.67
C LYS A 291 3.96 -32.54 -8.51
N ASP A 292 3.86 -31.97 -7.33
CA ASP A 292 3.33 -32.58 -6.10
C ASP A 292 4.09 -33.83 -5.59
N THR A 293 5.28 -34.15 -6.14
CA THR A 293 6.08 -35.27 -5.69
C THR A 293 6.79 -35.03 -4.37
N PRO A 294 7.06 -36.07 -3.55
CA PRO A 294 7.87 -35.90 -2.33
C PRO A 294 9.27 -35.38 -2.63
N GLU A 295 9.85 -35.76 -3.75
CA GLU A 295 11.18 -35.33 -4.20
C GLU A 295 11.19 -33.80 -4.48
N ALA A 296 10.19 -33.28 -5.22
CA ALA A 296 10.05 -31.84 -5.45
C ALA A 296 9.92 -31.07 -4.13
N LYS A 297 9.13 -31.57 -3.17
CA LYS A 297 8.96 -30.95 -1.85
C LYS A 297 10.27 -30.91 -1.07
N GLN A 298 11.00 -32.02 -1.03
CA GLN A 298 12.29 -32.10 -0.35
C GLN A 298 13.32 -31.12 -0.95
N HIS A 299 13.42 -31.07 -2.27
CA HIS A 299 14.33 -30.15 -2.95
C HIS A 299 13.90 -28.69 -2.74
N ARG A 300 12.60 -28.38 -2.74
CA ARG A 300 12.07 -27.06 -2.43
C ARG A 300 12.51 -26.59 -1.04
N GLU A 301 12.30 -27.39 -0.01
CA GLU A 301 12.69 -27.06 1.36
C GLU A 301 14.20 -26.80 1.47
N MET A 302 15.00 -27.67 0.89
CA MET A 302 16.45 -27.53 0.87
C MET A 302 16.90 -26.27 0.12
N TRP A 303 16.40 -26.03 -1.08
CA TRP A 303 16.82 -24.87 -1.88
C TRP A 303 16.33 -23.54 -1.32
N VAL A 304 15.14 -23.50 -0.74
CA VAL A 304 14.65 -22.31 -0.02
C VAL A 304 15.53 -22.02 1.22
N HIS A 305 15.94 -23.06 1.94
CA HIS A 305 16.88 -22.91 3.06
C HIS A 305 18.24 -22.39 2.60
N LEU A 306 18.81 -22.95 1.54
CA LEU A 306 20.07 -22.48 0.95
C LEU A 306 19.96 -21.01 0.53
N LEU A 307 18.91 -20.68 -0.25
CA LEU A 307 18.67 -19.34 -0.75
C LEU A 307 18.64 -18.29 0.38
N LYS A 308 18.01 -18.62 1.50
CA LYS A 308 17.80 -17.71 2.62
C LYS A 308 19.02 -17.56 3.52
N ASN A 309 19.68 -18.69 3.86
CA ASN A 309 20.55 -18.77 5.02
C ASN A 309 22.03 -19.01 4.67
N GLN A 310 22.34 -19.20 3.38
CA GLN A 310 23.72 -19.43 2.98
C GLN A 310 24.32 -18.24 2.23
N GLU A 311 25.58 -17.96 2.49
CA GLU A 311 26.36 -17.06 1.67
C GLU A 311 26.33 -17.58 0.21
N GLN A 312 26.08 -16.69 -0.75
CA GLN A 312 25.91 -17.06 -2.16
C GLN A 312 24.81 -18.13 -2.40
N GLY A 313 23.78 -18.17 -1.54
CA GLY A 313 22.69 -19.16 -1.63
C GLY A 313 21.99 -19.22 -2.99
N VAL A 314 21.81 -18.09 -3.67
CA VAL A 314 21.25 -18.04 -5.03
C VAL A 314 22.15 -18.76 -6.04
N ASP A 315 23.47 -18.65 -5.91
CA ASP A 315 24.41 -19.33 -6.80
C ASP A 315 24.38 -20.84 -6.62
N GLN A 316 24.24 -21.29 -5.37
CA GLN A 316 24.08 -22.70 -5.05
C GLN A 316 22.77 -23.25 -5.64
N VAL A 317 21.66 -22.52 -5.52
CA VAL A 317 20.37 -22.90 -6.15
C VAL A 317 20.51 -22.99 -7.68
N ILE A 318 21.15 -22.01 -8.31
CA ILE A 318 21.39 -22.02 -9.76
C ILE A 318 22.24 -23.24 -10.17
N LEU A 319 23.30 -23.52 -9.43
CA LEU A 319 24.18 -24.67 -9.70
C LEU A 319 23.42 -26.00 -9.58
N LEU A 320 22.71 -26.20 -8.48
CA LEU A 320 21.91 -27.43 -8.25
C LEU A 320 20.82 -27.61 -9.30
N ALA A 321 20.13 -26.54 -9.69
CA ALA A 321 19.14 -26.59 -10.75
C ALA A 321 19.74 -26.97 -12.10
N ARG A 322 20.93 -26.46 -12.43
CA ARG A 322 21.66 -26.84 -13.66
C ARG A 322 22.10 -28.32 -13.66
N GLN A 323 22.53 -28.82 -12.51
CA GLN A 323 22.91 -30.25 -12.35
C GLN A 323 21.71 -31.17 -12.47
N ALA A 324 20.55 -30.82 -11.92
CA ALA A 324 19.33 -31.59 -12.00
C ALA A 324 18.62 -31.49 -13.38
N MET A 325 19.07 -30.59 -14.25
CA MET A 325 18.41 -30.32 -15.52
C MET A 325 18.68 -31.44 -16.55
N PRO A 326 17.66 -32.04 -17.17
CA PRO A 326 17.84 -33.07 -18.19
C PRO A 326 18.52 -32.47 -19.43
N GLN A 327 19.22 -33.35 -20.19
CA GLN A 327 20.01 -32.93 -21.36
C GLN A 327 19.15 -32.39 -22.51
N ARG A 328 17.90 -32.87 -22.69
CA ARG A 328 17.00 -32.52 -23.80
C ARG A 328 15.53 -32.57 -23.36
N GLY A 329 14.64 -32.00 -24.17
CA GLY A 329 13.21 -32.18 -24.03
C GLY A 329 12.46 -30.94 -23.48
N LYS A 330 11.16 -31.15 -23.21
CA LYS A 330 10.23 -30.08 -22.75
C LYS A 330 10.60 -29.56 -21.35
N VAL A 331 10.94 -30.46 -20.44
CA VAL A 331 11.34 -30.16 -19.07
C VAL A 331 12.56 -29.22 -19.06
N ARG A 332 13.59 -29.52 -19.86
CA ARG A 332 14.77 -28.66 -20.00
C ARG A 332 14.37 -27.21 -20.37
N ARG A 333 13.55 -27.09 -21.41
CA ARG A 333 13.12 -25.74 -21.87
C ARG A 333 12.34 -24.95 -20.80
N GLN A 334 11.47 -25.64 -20.06
CA GLN A 334 10.70 -25.03 -18.97
C GLN A 334 11.61 -24.66 -17.79
N ALA A 335 12.51 -25.56 -17.39
CA ALA A 335 13.47 -25.33 -16.31
C ALA A 335 14.42 -24.17 -16.65
N GLN A 336 14.90 -24.07 -17.90
CA GLN A 336 15.72 -22.92 -18.34
C GLN A 336 14.99 -21.59 -18.20
N LYS A 337 13.69 -21.52 -18.56
CA LYS A 337 12.89 -20.31 -18.37
C LYS A 337 12.71 -19.95 -16.88
N ALA A 338 12.46 -20.94 -16.04
CA ALA A 338 12.33 -20.74 -14.60
C ALA A 338 13.67 -20.35 -13.96
N LEU A 339 14.78 -20.92 -14.41
CA LEU A 339 16.12 -20.62 -13.94
C LEU A 339 16.56 -19.18 -14.30
N ALA A 340 16.16 -18.68 -15.47
CA ALA A 340 16.46 -17.33 -15.90
C ALA A 340 15.95 -16.24 -14.91
N TYR A 341 14.89 -16.54 -14.16
CA TYR A 341 14.42 -15.63 -13.09
C TYR A 341 15.48 -15.41 -12.02
N PHE A 342 16.15 -16.47 -11.57
CA PHE A 342 17.22 -16.39 -10.57
C PHE A 342 18.48 -15.74 -11.14
N GLU A 343 18.84 -16.08 -12.38
CA GLU A 343 20.00 -15.49 -13.05
C GLU A 343 19.85 -13.98 -13.26
N ASN A 344 18.66 -13.53 -13.71
CA ASN A 344 18.37 -12.10 -13.95
C ASN A 344 18.25 -11.26 -12.66
N ASN A 345 17.93 -11.90 -11.53
CA ASN A 345 17.73 -11.22 -10.25
C ASN A 345 18.80 -11.56 -9.21
N ARG A 346 19.87 -12.23 -9.60
CA ARG A 346 20.93 -12.72 -8.72
C ARG A 346 21.44 -11.69 -7.74
N ASP A 347 21.70 -10.47 -8.21
CA ASP A 347 22.26 -9.38 -7.41
C ASP A 347 21.29 -8.86 -6.33
N LYS A 348 20.00 -9.18 -6.45
CA LYS A 348 18.94 -8.76 -5.54
C LYS A 348 18.53 -9.84 -4.53
N MET A 349 19.16 -11.01 -4.58
CA MET A 349 18.83 -12.21 -3.77
C MET A 349 19.90 -12.56 -2.75
N ARG A 350 20.70 -11.61 -2.27
CA ARG A 350 21.74 -11.84 -1.26
C ARG A 350 21.14 -11.84 0.15
N TYR A 351 20.18 -12.72 0.42
CA TYR A 351 19.35 -12.69 1.63
C TYR A 351 20.16 -12.89 2.90
N TRP A 352 21.18 -13.76 2.88
CA TRP A 352 22.08 -13.95 4.02
C TRP A 352 22.76 -12.63 4.43
N GLU A 353 23.31 -11.88 3.48
CA GLU A 353 23.92 -10.58 3.74
C GLU A 353 22.91 -9.55 4.24
N TYR A 354 21.71 -9.53 3.65
CA TYR A 354 20.65 -8.59 4.04
C TYR A 354 20.19 -8.85 5.47
N GLN A 355 20.01 -10.13 5.85
CA GLN A 355 19.68 -10.53 7.21
C GLN A 355 20.81 -10.19 8.21
N ALA A 356 22.07 -10.44 7.84
CA ALA A 356 23.23 -10.06 8.66
C ALA A 356 23.32 -8.54 8.91
N ARG A 357 22.79 -7.72 7.99
CA ARG A 357 22.66 -6.27 8.13
C ARG A 357 21.36 -5.85 8.83
N GLY A 358 20.53 -6.78 9.30
CA GLY A 358 19.25 -6.52 9.93
C GLY A 358 18.22 -5.90 8.99
N LEU A 359 18.26 -6.16 7.68
CA LEU A 359 17.34 -5.61 6.71
C LEU A 359 16.10 -6.50 6.53
N PHE A 360 14.95 -5.90 6.18
CA PHE A 360 13.79 -6.63 5.68
C PHE A 360 14.11 -7.27 4.33
N ILE A 361 13.65 -8.51 4.15
CA ILE A 361 13.80 -9.29 2.91
C ILE A 361 12.46 -9.66 2.27
N GLY A 362 11.36 -9.22 2.85
CA GLY A 362 10.00 -9.49 2.36
C GLY A 362 9.17 -8.21 2.20
N SER A 363 8.38 -8.13 1.15
CA SER A 363 7.52 -7.00 0.76
C SER A 363 6.14 -7.01 1.45
N GLY A 364 6.03 -7.66 2.60
CA GLY A 364 4.76 -7.83 3.31
C GLY A 364 4.03 -6.53 3.65
N VAL A 365 4.71 -5.36 3.62
CA VAL A 365 4.09 -4.07 3.92
C VAL A 365 3.23 -3.61 2.73
N VAL A 366 3.75 -3.68 1.51
CA VAL A 366 2.95 -3.31 0.32
C VAL A 366 1.86 -4.34 0.04
N GLU A 367 2.10 -5.64 0.32
CA GLU A 367 1.05 -6.66 0.22
C GLU A 367 -0.10 -6.40 1.20
N ALA A 368 0.23 -6.04 2.44
CA ALA A 368 -0.77 -5.61 3.41
C ALA A 368 -1.54 -4.39 2.90
N GLY A 369 -0.87 -3.41 2.28
CA GLY A 369 -1.49 -2.26 1.63
C GLY A 369 -2.42 -2.65 0.49
N CYS A 370 -2.03 -3.59 -0.38
CA CYS A 370 -2.90 -4.14 -1.42
C CYS A 370 -4.18 -4.77 -0.85
N LYS A 371 -4.10 -5.39 0.32
CA LYS A 371 -5.26 -5.98 1.02
C LYS A 371 -6.07 -4.92 1.77
N SER A 372 -5.43 -4.13 2.65
CA SER A 372 -6.12 -3.17 3.52
C SER A 372 -6.56 -1.91 2.77
N VAL A 373 -5.67 -1.23 2.03
CA VAL A 373 -6.02 0.01 1.34
C VAL A 373 -6.98 -0.26 0.19
N VAL A 374 -6.70 -1.27 -0.65
CA VAL A 374 -7.47 -1.52 -1.89
C VAL A 374 -8.50 -2.62 -1.71
N GLY A 375 -8.08 -3.81 -1.29
CA GLY A 375 -8.90 -5.03 -1.34
C GLY A 375 -10.16 -4.95 -0.50
N GLN A 376 -10.04 -4.57 0.76
CA GLN A 376 -11.15 -4.53 1.71
C GLN A 376 -12.33 -3.66 1.26
N ARG A 377 -12.07 -2.62 0.47
CA ARG A 377 -13.12 -1.71 0.02
C ARG A 377 -13.51 -1.88 -1.45
N LEU A 378 -12.56 -2.15 -2.33
CA LEU A 378 -12.83 -2.11 -3.77
C LEU A 378 -13.02 -3.49 -4.41
N LYS A 379 -12.71 -4.59 -3.70
CA LYS A 379 -12.80 -5.95 -4.24
C LYS A 379 -13.92 -6.79 -3.62
N GLN A 380 -14.93 -6.17 -3.05
CA GLN A 380 -16.08 -6.90 -2.54
C GLN A 380 -16.97 -7.40 -3.69
N SER A 381 -17.72 -8.48 -3.44
CA SER A 381 -18.59 -9.10 -4.44
C SER A 381 -19.59 -8.10 -5.03
N GLY A 382 -19.78 -8.14 -6.33
CA GLY A 382 -20.73 -7.29 -7.05
C GLY A 382 -20.29 -5.84 -7.29
N MET A 383 -19.09 -5.44 -6.86
CA MET A 383 -18.58 -4.08 -7.07
C MET A 383 -17.91 -3.93 -8.43
N PHE A 384 -18.28 -2.89 -9.15
CA PHE A 384 -17.65 -2.45 -10.40
C PHE A 384 -17.47 -0.93 -10.39
N TRP A 385 -16.23 -0.49 -10.56
CA TRP A 385 -15.85 0.90 -10.40
C TRP A 385 -15.62 1.61 -11.73
N ASN A 386 -15.93 2.92 -11.79
CA ASN A 386 -15.20 3.79 -12.68
C ASN A 386 -13.88 4.18 -12.01
N LEU A 387 -12.82 4.41 -12.78
CA LEU A 387 -11.49 4.67 -12.23
C LEU A 387 -11.44 5.88 -11.30
N SER A 388 -12.10 6.99 -11.68
CA SER A 388 -12.15 8.18 -10.84
C SER A 388 -12.86 7.96 -9.50
N GLY A 389 -13.92 7.15 -9.47
CA GLY A 389 -14.61 6.78 -8.23
C GLY A 389 -13.75 5.90 -7.33
N ALA A 390 -13.04 4.94 -7.92
CA ALA A 390 -12.08 4.11 -7.18
C ALA A 390 -10.96 4.97 -6.58
N GLU A 391 -10.36 5.86 -7.38
CA GLU A 391 -9.29 6.75 -6.95
C GLU A 391 -9.71 7.66 -5.79
N ASN A 392 -10.91 8.25 -5.86
CA ASN A 392 -11.43 9.12 -4.80
C ASN A 392 -11.56 8.38 -3.46
N ILE A 393 -12.03 7.13 -3.47
CA ILE A 393 -12.07 6.30 -2.25
C ILE A 393 -10.67 5.97 -1.78
N LEU A 394 -9.78 5.58 -2.68
CA LEU A 394 -8.40 5.21 -2.35
C LEU A 394 -7.61 6.38 -1.76
N ASN A 395 -7.82 7.59 -2.23
CA ASN A 395 -7.22 8.80 -1.66
C ASN A 395 -7.61 8.98 -0.17
N ILE A 396 -8.87 8.76 0.17
CA ILE A 396 -9.34 8.82 1.56
C ILE A 396 -8.75 7.64 2.36
N ARG A 397 -8.73 6.43 1.79
CA ARG A 397 -8.18 5.25 2.44
C ARG A 397 -6.68 5.37 2.71
N CYS A 398 -5.90 5.90 1.78
CA CYS A 398 -4.49 6.19 2.03
C CYS A 398 -4.31 7.12 3.24
N VAL A 399 -5.12 8.18 3.34
CA VAL A 399 -5.05 9.12 4.47
C VAL A 399 -5.50 8.46 5.79
N LEU A 400 -6.46 7.53 5.74
CA LEU A 400 -6.89 6.73 6.91
C LEU A 400 -5.76 5.78 7.36
N GLU A 401 -5.20 4.99 6.46
CA GLU A 401 -4.13 4.03 6.76
C GLU A 401 -2.81 4.71 7.15
N ASN A 402 -2.60 5.94 6.71
CA ASN A 402 -1.47 6.79 7.10
C ASN A 402 -1.68 7.47 8.46
N ASP A 403 -2.81 7.22 9.14
CA ASP A 403 -3.21 7.88 10.41
C ASP A 403 -3.27 9.41 10.34
N HIS A 404 -3.55 9.95 9.16
CA HIS A 404 -3.59 11.39 8.91
C HIS A 404 -5.01 11.97 8.77
N PHE A 405 -6.04 11.14 8.90
CA PHE A 405 -7.42 11.56 8.66
C PHE A 405 -7.87 12.72 9.57
N ASN A 406 -7.51 12.66 10.84
CA ASN A 406 -7.84 13.72 11.78
C ASN A 406 -7.06 15.01 11.48
N GLN A 407 -5.79 14.90 11.07
CA GLN A 407 -4.95 16.04 10.71
C GLN A 407 -5.52 16.78 9.48
N PHE A 408 -5.97 16.03 8.46
CA PHE A 408 -6.64 16.61 7.29
C PHE A 408 -7.85 17.47 7.71
N TRP A 409 -8.75 16.91 8.54
CA TRP A 409 -9.95 17.61 8.94
C TRP A 409 -9.67 18.81 9.86
N ASN A 410 -8.72 18.70 10.78
CA ASN A 410 -8.32 19.79 11.66
C ASN A 410 -7.70 20.95 10.86
N LYS A 411 -6.91 20.66 9.82
CA LYS A 411 -6.38 21.72 8.94
C LYS A 411 -7.46 22.36 8.07
N ARG A 412 -8.38 21.53 7.55
CA ARG A 412 -9.47 22.01 6.70
C ARG A 412 -10.50 22.84 7.47
N PHE A 413 -10.79 22.44 8.69
CA PHE A 413 -11.76 23.10 9.58
C PHE A 413 -11.15 23.22 10.98
N PRO A 414 -10.30 24.22 11.19
CA PRO A 414 -9.75 24.49 12.51
C PRO A 414 -10.89 24.77 13.49
N GLY A 415 -10.87 24.08 14.63
CA GLY A 415 -11.87 24.27 15.69
C GLY A 415 -11.87 25.70 16.23
N PRO A 416 -12.91 26.08 17.00
CA PRO A 416 -13.07 27.44 17.55
C PRO A 416 -11.85 27.92 18.33
N GLU A 417 -11.13 27.04 19.01
CA GLU A 417 -9.92 27.35 19.78
C GLU A 417 -8.73 27.73 18.87
N ALA A 418 -8.56 27.02 17.75
CA ALA A 418 -7.50 27.35 16.80
C ALA A 418 -7.78 28.65 16.04
N LEU A 419 -9.06 29.01 15.82
CA LEU A 419 -9.47 30.27 15.23
C LEU A 419 -9.26 31.45 16.20
N LYS A 420 -9.40 31.24 17.51
CA LYS A 420 -9.12 32.23 18.53
C LYS A 420 -7.62 32.49 18.73
N ALA A 421 -6.78 31.46 18.53
CA ALA A 421 -5.33 31.57 18.62
C ALA A 421 -4.69 32.26 17.39
N ALA A 422 -5.40 32.31 16.27
CA ALA A 422 -4.96 32.96 15.03
C ALA A 422 -5.49 34.38 14.81
N ALA A 423 -6.40 34.85 15.67
CA ALA A 423 -6.94 36.19 15.70
C ALA A 423 -6.24 37.08 16.76
#